data_dd3becbcb8dd893b9a47b862364ddf64
#
_entry.id   dd3becbcb8dd893b9a47b862364ddf64
#
_cell.length_a   1.000
_cell.length_b   1.000
_cell.length_c   1.000
_cell.angle_alpha   90.00
_cell.angle_beta   90.00
_cell.angle_gamma   90.00
#
_symmetry.space_group_name_H-M   'P 1'
#
loop_
_entity.id
_entity.type
_entity.pdbx_description
1 polymer ?
#
loop_
_entity_poly.entity_id
_entity_poly.type
_entity_poly.pdbx_seq_one_letter_code
_entity_poly.pdbx_strand_id
1 'polypeptide(L)'
;RRQRQMCIRDRRMRMMALTTGAIAMEGNGQVYEYDYGMPEDHKSNVTKVWSDPSASILTDIRTAKDKILEDTGVEVTRAVTSSTVMGYFRKNTEIKKSIFVLTDGEGFLSDAKIKQFILDELNIEIAINDKKYVDESGAVQRYVDDDVFVLFPSGNLGQTWFGTTPEESDLMSLAASNVKITDTGVAVTTMAKEDPVNVETKVTQICLPDFPTADQVFIYSVDQV
;
A
#
# COMPACT_ATOMS: atom_id res chain seq x y z
N ARG A 1 14.36 3.70 -18.24
CA ARG A 1 13.88 4.76 -17.34
C ARG A 1 12.34 4.82 -17.30
N ARG A 2 11.65 4.82 -18.47
CA ARG A 2 10.17 4.84 -18.58
C ARG A 2 9.51 3.59 -18.00
N GLN A 3 10.04 2.40 -18.26
CA GLN A 3 9.54 1.14 -17.69
C GLN A 3 9.60 1.14 -16.15
N ARG A 4 10.65 1.74 -15.57
CA ARG A 4 10.75 1.92 -14.11
C ARG A 4 9.64 2.83 -13.56
N GLN A 5 9.25 3.89 -14.28
CA GLN A 5 8.15 4.78 -13.88
C GLN A 5 6.80 4.04 -13.90
N MET A 6 6.55 3.17 -14.86
CA MET A 6 5.35 2.34 -14.92
C MET A 6 5.24 1.39 -13.71
N CYS A 7 6.33 0.72 -13.36
CA CYS A 7 6.37 -0.12 -12.14
C CYS A 7 6.15 0.68 -10.85
N ILE A 8 6.61 1.94 -10.80
CA ILE A 8 6.37 2.83 -9.66
C ILE A 8 4.89 3.18 -9.57
N ARG A 9 4.26 3.53 -10.70
CA ARG A 9 2.85 3.88 -10.78
C ARG A 9 1.94 2.72 -10.37
N ASP A 10 2.18 1.52 -10.88
CA ASP A 10 1.45 0.31 -10.51
C ASP A 10 1.59 0.00 -9.01
N ARG A 11 2.79 0.08 -8.48
CA ARG A 11 3.02 -0.09 -7.04
C ARG A 11 2.33 0.98 -6.21
N ARG A 12 2.34 2.25 -6.68
CA ARG A 12 1.64 3.35 -6.02
C ARG A 12 0.14 3.07 -5.95
N MET A 13 -0.50 2.70 -7.07
CA MET A 13 -1.92 2.37 -7.10
C MET A 13 -2.28 1.24 -6.13
N ARG A 14 -1.51 0.15 -6.13
CA ARG A 14 -1.74 -0.97 -5.20
C ARG A 14 -1.60 -0.58 -3.74
N MET A 15 -0.60 0.25 -3.41
CA MET A 15 -0.44 0.71 -2.02
C MET A 15 -1.53 1.69 -1.62
N MET A 16 -1.97 2.59 -2.51
CA MET A 16 -3.13 3.46 -2.25
C MET A 16 -4.39 2.64 -1.99
N ALA A 17 -4.71 1.67 -2.85
CA ALA A 17 -5.85 0.77 -2.64
C ALA A 17 -5.80 0.10 -1.25
N LEU A 18 -4.62 -0.38 -0.82
CA LEU A 18 -4.44 -1.04 0.46
C LEU A 18 -4.52 -0.08 1.66
N THR A 19 -4.02 1.16 1.54
CA THR A 19 -3.91 2.10 2.67
C THR A 19 -5.05 3.09 2.78
N THR A 20 -5.87 3.23 1.73
CA THR A 20 -7.01 4.16 1.72
C THR A 20 -8.34 3.53 1.29
N GLY A 21 -8.29 2.32 0.70
CA GLY A 21 -9.45 1.66 0.10
C GLY A 21 -9.87 2.25 -1.25
N ALA A 22 -9.13 3.22 -1.77
CA ALA A 22 -9.41 3.90 -3.02
C ALA A 22 -8.13 4.22 -3.80
N ILE A 23 -8.26 4.50 -5.08
CA ILE A 23 -7.17 5.04 -5.90
C ILE A 23 -7.59 6.43 -6.38
N ALA A 24 -6.82 7.45 -6.05
CA ALA A 24 -6.96 8.79 -6.61
C ALA A 24 -5.74 9.10 -7.49
N MET A 25 -5.99 9.44 -8.74
CA MET A 25 -4.93 9.75 -9.70
C MET A 25 -5.28 11.02 -10.47
N GLU A 26 -4.33 11.93 -10.50
CA GLU A 26 -4.44 13.15 -11.31
C GLU A 26 -3.76 12.92 -12.67
N GLY A 27 -4.46 13.29 -13.74
CA GLY A 27 -3.94 13.23 -15.10
C GLY A 27 -4.66 14.19 -16.02
N ASN A 28 -3.93 14.96 -16.83
CA ASN A 28 -4.46 15.94 -17.77
C ASN A 28 -5.41 16.98 -17.14
N GLY A 29 -5.16 17.37 -15.87
CA GLY A 29 -6.00 18.31 -15.14
C GLY A 29 -7.35 17.72 -14.66
N GLN A 30 -7.51 16.41 -14.70
CA GLN A 30 -8.65 15.69 -14.14
C GLN A 30 -8.19 14.75 -13.03
N VAL A 31 -9.01 14.64 -11.99
CA VAL A 31 -8.82 13.66 -10.92
C VAL A 31 -9.72 12.46 -11.21
N TYR A 32 -9.12 11.29 -11.32
CA TYR A 32 -9.81 10.01 -11.44
C TYR A 32 -9.75 9.32 -10.09
N GLU A 33 -10.91 9.11 -9.51
CA GLU A 33 -11.05 8.39 -8.24
C GLU A 33 -11.79 7.08 -8.49
N TYR A 34 -11.26 6.00 -7.93
CA TYR A 34 -11.86 4.68 -7.98
C TYR A 34 -11.89 4.12 -6.56
N ASP A 35 -13.10 3.98 -6.01
CA ASP A 35 -13.35 3.42 -4.69
C ASP A 35 -13.61 1.91 -4.81
N TYR A 36 -12.93 1.11 -3.98
CA TYR A 36 -13.10 -0.33 -3.92
C TYR A 36 -14.24 -0.79 -3.00
N GLY A 37 -14.99 0.16 -2.43
CA GLY A 37 -16.13 -0.16 -1.56
C GLY A 37 -15.72 -0.76 -0.23
N MET A 38 -14.56 -0.38 0.31
CA MET A 38 -14.16 -0.77 1.66
C MET A 38 -15.17 -0.25 2.68
N PRO A 39 -15.68 -1.08 3.63
CA PRO A 39 -16.60 -0.63 4.65
C PRO A 39 -16.02 0.55 5.45
N GLU A 40 -16.82 1.56 5.72
CA GLU A 40 -16.36 2.75 6.45
C GLU A 40 -15.98 2.42 7.91
N ASP A 41 -16.59 1.41 8.50
CA ASP A 41 -16.25 0.92 9.84
C ASP A 41 -14.96 0.06 9.88
N HIS A 42 -14.37 -0.23 8.73
CA HIS A 42 -13.02 -0.78 8.59
C HIS A 42 -11.95 0.33 8.42
N LYS A 43 -12.37 1.59 8.38
CA LYS A 43 -11.48 2.76 8.42
C LYS A 43 -11.76 3.50 9.73
N SER A 44 -10.84 3.44 10.65
CA SER A 44 -11.08 4.00 11.98
C SER A 44 -9.88 4.79 12.48
N ASN A 45 -10.18 5.77 13.30
CA ASN A 45 -9.18 6.39 14.16
C ASN A 45 -8.94 5.50 15.37
N VAL A 46 -7.81 5.69 16.03
CA VAL A 46 -7.51 4.96 17.26
C VAL A 46 -8.23 5.56 18.46
N THR A 47 -8.50 4.76 19.49
CA THR A 47 -9.13 5.22 20.73
C THR A 47 -8.30 6.30 21.43
N LYS A 48 -6.97 6.17 21.34
CA LYS A 48 -5.99 7.14 21.83
C LYS A 48 -4.80 7.13 20.91
N VAL A 49 -4.29 8.31 20.53
CA VAL A 49 -3.14 8.42 19.61
C VAL A 49 -1.99 7.54 20.07
N TRP A 50 -1.43 6.75 19.17
CA TRP A 50 -0.38 5.79 19.52
C TRP A 50 0.97 6.44 19.84
N SER A 51 1.11 7.72 19.54
CA SER A 51 2.26 8.53 19.99
C SER A 51 2.32 8.67 21.51
N ASP A 52 1.18 8.52 22.22
CA ASP A 52 1.12 8.48 23.68
C ASP A 52 1.59 7.10 24.19
N PRO A 53 2.59 7.04 25.08
CA PRO A 53 3.08 5.78 25.64
C PRO A 53 2.05 4.94 26.40
N SER A 54 0.93 5.55 26.83
CA SER A 54 -0.15 4.88 27.55
C SER A 54 -1.31 4.46 26.65
N ALA A 55 -1.17 4.53 25.31
CA ALA A 55 -2.18 4.06 24.38
C ALA A 55 -2.32 2.54 24.43
N SER A 56 -3.55 2.03 24.31
CA SER A 56 -3.86 0.58 24.33
C SER A 56 -3.73 -0.03 22.95
N ILE A 57 -2.52 0.00 22.38
CA ILE A 57 -2.23 -0.45 21.01
C ILE A 57 -2.69 -1.90 20.78
N LEU A 58 -2.41 -2.80 21.73
CA LEU A 58 -2.78 -4.21 21.60
C LEU A 58 -4.30 -4.40 21.56
N THR A 59 -5.04 -3.60 22.32
CA THR A 59 -6.51 -3.64 22.35
C THR A 59 -7.09 -3.14 21.02
N ASP A 60 -6.57 -2.03 20.48
CA ASP A 60 -7.00 -1.51 19.19
C ASP A 60 -6.80 -2.57 18.08
N ILE A 61 -5.64 -3.22 18.04
CA ILE A 61 -5.34 -4.25 17.05
C ILE A 61 -6.28 -5.47 17.22
N ARG A 62 -6.56 -5.90 18.45
CA ARG A 62 -7.53 -6.99 18.71
C ARG A 62 -8.92 -6.62 18.23
N THR A 63 -9.39 -5.41 18.55
CA THR A 63 -10.70 -4.92 18.12
C THR A 63 -10.83 -4.92 16.59
N ALA A 64 -9.83 -4.46 15.87
CA ALA A 64 -9.83 -4.51 14.42
C ALA A 64 -9.83 -5.94 13.87
N LYS A 65 -9.04 -6.84 14.47
CA LYS A 65 -9.00 -8.25 14.09
C LYS A 65 -10.35 -8.94 14.29
N ASP A 66 -10.96 -8.71 15.46
CA ASP A 66 -12.27 -9.28 15.80
C ASP A 66 -13.36 -8.74 14.88
N LYS A 67 -13.31 -7.44 14.56
CA LYS A 67 -14.27 -6.80 13.64
C LYS A 67 -14.21 -7.44 12.24
N ILE A 68 -13.03 -7.61 11.65
CA ILE A 68 -12.91 -8.27 10.34
C ILE A 68 -13.42 -9.71 10.42
N LEU A 69 -13.08 -10.42 11.48
CA LEU A 69 -13.52 -11.82 11.66
C LEU A 69 -15.06 -11.91 11.79
N GLU A 70 -15.70 -10.96 12.49
CA GLU A 70 -17.17 -10.89 12.60
C GLU A 70 -17.83 -10.62 11.24
N ASP A 71 -17.31 -9.65 10.49
CA ASP A 71 -17.95 -9.18 9.27
C ASP A 71 -17.70 -10.10 8.06
N THR A 72 -16.53 -10.71 7.98
CA THR A 72 -16.12 -11.49 6.79
C THR A 72 -15.85 -12.97 7.07
N GLY A 73 -15.70 -13.37 8.32
CA GLY A 73 -15.30 -14.71 8.70
C GLY A 73 -13.82 -15.03 8.41
N VAL A 74 -13.02 -14.02 8.04
CA VAL A 74 -11.60 -14.18 7.66
C VAL A 74 -10.68 -13.71 8.77
N GLU A 75 -9.69 -14.53 9.11
CA GLU A 75 -8.68 -14.14 10.11
C GLU A 75 -7.55 -13.30 9.48
N VAL A 76 -7.26 -12.18 10.11
CA VAL A 76 -6.14 -11.29 9.73
C VAL A 76 -4.86 -11.78 10.38
N THR A 77 -3.82 -11.94 9.58
CA THR A 77 -2.52 -12.46 10.04
C THR A 77 -1.35 -11.59 9.65
N ARG A 78 -1.57 -10.50 8.91
CA ARG A 78 -0.51 -9.63 8.43
C ARG A 78 -0.87 -8.16 8.67
N ALA A 79 0.17 -7.36 8.88
CA ALA A 79 0.06 -5.91 8.96
C ALA A 79 1.17 -5.22 8.18
N VAL A 80 0.88 -4.05 7.65
CA VAL A 80 1.88 -3.14 7.07
C VAL A 80 1.79 -1.77 7.74
N THR A 81 2.94 -1.19 8.01
CA THR A 81 3.05 0.12 8.67
C THR A 81 4.38 0.81 8.35
N SER A 82 4.57 2.00 8.91
CA SER A 82 5.81 2.77 8.82
C SER A 82 6.77 2.50 9.98
N SER A 83 8.03 2.92 9.85
CA SER A 83 8.99 2.94 10.95
C SER A 83 8.60 3.91 12.07
N THR A 84 7.83 4.96 11.75
CA THR A 84 7.30 5.92 12.73
C THR A 84 6.37 5.23 13.71
N VAL A 85 5.41 4.45 13.20
CA VAL A 85 4.48 3.66 14.03
C VAL A 85 5.24 2.61 14.84
N MET A 86 6.25 1.94 14.28
CA MET A 86 7.11 1.02 15.05
C MET A 86 7.85 1.74 16.19
N GLY A 87 8.14 3.04 16.02
CA GLY A 87 8.65 3.90 17.08
C GLY A 87 7.67 4.06 18.24
N TYR A 88 6.36 4.13 17.97
CA TYR A 88 5.30 4.18 18.99
C TYR A 88 5.22 2.87 19.77
N PHE A 89 5.28 1.72 19.10
CA PHE A 89 5.35 0.40 19.77
C PHE A 89 6.54 0.32 20.73
N ARG A 90 7.71 0.84 20.32
CA ARG A 90 8.92 0.86 21.19
C ARG A 90 8.76 1.73 22.45
N LYS A 91 7.94 2.79 22.36
CA LYS A 91 7.69 3.71 23.51
C LYS A 91 6.53 3.26 24.37
N ASN A 92 5.67 2.40 23.87
CA ASN A 92 4.45 1.98 24.56
C ASN A 92 4.77 1.24 25.88
N THR A 93 4.12 1.67 26.96
CA THR A 93 4.38 1.18 28.32
C THR A 93 3.85 -0.24 28.50
N GLU A 94 2.68 -0.56 27.93
CA GLU A 94 2.06 -1.87 28.03
C GLU A 94 2.92 -2.94 27.35
N ILE A 95 3.37 -2.67 26.13
CA ILE A 95 4.24 -3.56 25.36
C ILE A 95 5.58 -3.77 26.08
N LYS A 96 6.18 -2.71 26.62
CA LYS A 96 7.41 -2.82 27.40
C LYS A 96 7.25 -3.70 28.62
N LYS A 97 6.21 -3.49 29.40
CA LYS A 97 5.93 -4.29 30.61
C LYS A 97 5.65 -5.74 30.26
N SER A 98 4.94 -6.01 29.19
CA SER A 98 4.66 -7.38 28.73
C SER A 98 5.93 -8.13 28.30
N ILE A 99 6.86 -7.44 27.64
CA ILE A 99 8.12 -8.07 27.18
C ILE A 99 9.17 -8.17 28.29
N PHE A 100 9.22 -7.18 29.17
CA PHE A 100 10.21 -7.08 30.26
C PHE A 100 9.59 -7.24 31.64
N VAL A 101 8.88 -8.34 31.86
CA VAL A 101 8.16 -8.61 33.13
C VAL A 101 9.10 -8.58 34.35
N LEU A 102 10.36 -9.09 34.23
CA LEU A 102 11.30 -9.15 35.34
C LEU A 102 11.96 -7.81 35.68
N THR A 103 11.91 -6.82 34.79
CA THR A 103 12.57 -5.51 34.95
C THR A 103 11.60 -4.34 34.95
N ASP A 104 10.30 -4.59 35.15
CA ASP A 104 9.20 -3.61 35.16
C ASP A 104 9.21 -2.68 33.95
N GLY A 105 9.55 -3.25 32.79
CA GLY A 105 9.56 -2.53 31.49
C GLY A 105 10.86 -1.78 31.22
N GLU A 106 11.91 -1.93 32.02
CA GLU A 106 13.20 -1.35 31.72
C GLU A 106 14.04 -2.28 30.83
N GLY A 107 14.38 -1.80 29.65
CA GLY A 107 15.20 -2.54 28.70
C GLY A 107 15.18 -1.94 27.29
N PHE A 108 16.14 -2.35 26.48
CA PHE A 108 16.18 -1.96 25.06
C PHE A 108 15.27 -2.87 24.25
N LEU A 109 14.27 -2.26 23.60
CA LEU A 109 13.28 -2.93 22.79
C LEU A 109 13.63 -2.78 21.31
N SER A 110 14.08 -3.86 20.68
CA SER A 110 14.34 -3.90 19.24
C SER A 110 13.07 -4.22 18.44
N ASP A 111 13.03 -3.79 17.18
CA ASP A 111 11.89 -4.09 16.28
C ASP A 111 11.66 -5.60 16.12
N ALA A 112 12.74 -6.39 16.15
CA ALA A 112 12.63 -7.85 16.07
C ALA A 112 11.88 -8.45 17.27
N LYS A 113 12.16 -7.96 18.49
CA LYS A 113 11.43 -8.39 19.69
C LYS A 113 9.97 -7.98 19.67
N ILE A 114 9.67 -6.76 19.21
CA ILE A 114 8.29 -6.30 19.06
C ILE A 114 7.53 -7.18 18.08
N LYS A 115 8.09 -7.40 16.88
CA LYS A 115 7.46 -8.23 15.85
C LYS A 115 7.21 -9.66 16.36
N GLN A 116 8.19 -10.25 17.05
CA GLN A 116 8.00 -11.57 17.61
C GLN A 116 6.91 -11.59 18.69
N PHE A 117 6.88 -10.60 19.57
CA PHE A 117 5.85 -10.46 20.60
C PHE A 117 4.44 -10.32 19.99
N ILE A 118 4.28 -9.47 18.98
CA ILE A 118 2.98 -9.29 18.29
C ILE A 118 2.58 -10.58 17.54
N LEU A 119 3.53 -11.28 16.95
CA LEU A 119 3.28 -12.57 16.30
C LEU A 119 2.81 -13.62 17.32
N ASP A 120 3.46 -13.71 18.48
CA ASP A 120 3.13 -14.68 19.53
C ASP A 120 1.79 -14.37 20.20
N GLU A 121 1.46 -13.08 20.44
CA GLU A 121 0.24 -12.66 21.15
C GLU A 121 -1.00 -12.54 20.23
N LEU A 122 -0.81 -12.06 19.01
CA LEU A 122 -1.91 -11.70 18.11
C LEU A 122 -1.93 -12.52 16.82
N ASN A 123 -0.92 -13.35 16.58
CA ASN A 123 -0.71 -14.07 15.32
C ASN A 123 -0.66 -13.12 14.10
N ILE A 124 0.03 -11.96 14.25
CA ILE A 124 0.15 -10.95 13.20
C ILE A 124 1.61 -10.71 12.85
N GLU A 125 1.95 -10.91 11.58
CA GLU A 125 3.26 -10.59 11.01
C GLU A 125 3.30 -9.13 10.55
N ILE A 126 4.15 -8.29 11.18
CA ILE A 126 4.28 -6.87 10.84
C ILE A 126 5.39 -6.64 9.83
N ALA A 127 5.05 -6.06 8.68
CA ALA A 127 5.98 -5.57 7.69
C ALA A 127 6.13 -4.04 7.78
N ILE A 128 7.37 -3.55 7.78
CA ILE A 128 7.66 -2.12 7.74
C ILE A 128 7.91 -1.71 6.29
N ASN A 129 7.22 -0.68 5.83
CA ASN A 129 7.37 -0.16 4.47
C ASN A 129 7.65 1.35 4.47
N ASP A 130 8.92 1.72 4.51
CA ASP A 130 9.39 3.11 4.42
C ASP A 130 9.83 3.49 3.00
N LYS A 131 9.46 2.69 2.00
CA LYS A 131 9.85 2.96 0.62
C LYS A 131 9.22 4.24 0.12
N LYS A 132 10.02 5.00 -0.63
CA LYS A 132 9.63 6.27 -1.23
C LYS A 132 9.71 6.19 -2.74
N TYR A 133 8.95 7.04 -3.40
CA TYR A 133 9.03 7.26 -4.84
C TYR A 133 9.09 8.77 -5.13
N VAL A 134 9.49 9.09 -6.34
CA VAL A 134 9.45 10.48 -6.83
C VAL A 134 8.22 10.57 -7.73
N ASP A 135 7.32 11.49 -7.42
CA ASP A 135 6.12 11.74 -8.21
C ASP A 135 6.43 12.51 -9.51
N GLU A 136 5.40 12.81 -10.28
CA GLU A 136 5.51 13.50 -11.57
C GLU A 136 5.96 14.96 -11.41
N SER A 137 5.73 15.57 -10.26
CA SER A 137 6.19 16.94 -9.90
C SER A 137 7.67 16.98 -9.47
N GLY A 138 8.27 15.83 -9.20
CA GLY A 138 9.61 15.69 -8.64
C GLY A 138 9.65 15.65 -7.11
N ALA A 139 8.50 15.67 -6.43
CA ALA A 139 8.43 15.55 -5.00
C ALA A 139 8.64 14.10 -4.54
N VAL A 140 9.26 13.93 -3.38
CA VAL A 140 9.47 12.60 -2.78
C VAL A 140 8.28 12.25 -1.92
N GLN A 141 7.56 11.19 -2.29
CA GLN A 141 6.38 10.68 -1.60
C GLN A 141 6.65 9.30 -0.99
N ARG A 142 5.88 8.93 0.03
CA ARG A 142 5.88 7.59 0.61
C ARG A 142 4.83 6.70 -0.06
N TYR A 143 5.04 5.38 -0.04
CA TYR A 143 4.02 4.41 -0.45
C TYR A 143 3.02 4.12 0.67
N VAL A 144 3.45 4.23 1.92
CA VAL A 144 2.64 4.10 3.14
C VAL A 144 2.90 5.34 3.97
N ASP A 145 1.85 6.03 4.37
CA ASP A 145 1.95 7.23 5.19
C ASP A 145 2.49 6.91 6.58
N ASP A 146 3.06 7.91 7.24
CA ASP A 146 3.78 7.73 8.50
C ASP A 146 2.89 7.31 9.67
N ASP A 147 1.60 7.62 9.60
CA ASP A 147 0.60 7.44 10.65
C ASP A 147 -0.44 6.36 10.34
N VAL A 148 -0.17 5.50 9.35
CA VAL A 148 -1.09 4.45 8.93
C VAL A 148 -0.63 3.08 9.41
N PHE A 149 -1.58 2.31 9.95
CA PHE A 149 -1.43 0.90 10.29
C PHE A 149 -2.54 0.09 9.62
N VAL A 150 -2.16 -0.83 8.75
CA VAL A 150 -3.12 -1.62 7.96
C VAL A 150 -3.02 -3.08 8.32
N LEU A 151 -4.16 -3.70 8.62
CA LEU A 151 -4.34 -5.12 8.87
C LEU A 151 -4.97 -5.80 7.66
N PHE A 152 -4.49 -6.99 7.28
CA PHE A 152 -5.03 -7.75 6.17
C PHE A 152 -4.74 -9.25 6.32
N PRO A 153 -5.52 -10.13 5.65
CA PRO A 153 -5.31 -11.58 5.71
C PRO A 153 -4.05 -12.01 4.94
N SER A 154 -3.61 -13.22 5.18
CA SER A 154 -2.58 -13.87 4.35
C SER A 154 -3.15 -14.25 2.98
N GLY A 155 -2.29 -14.27 1.97
CA GLY A 155 -2.67 -14.69 0.62
C GLY A 155 -2.64 -13.55 -0.39
N ASN A 156 -3.35 -13.75 -1.50
CA ASN A 156 -3.43 -12.78 -2.57
C ASN A 156 -4.64 -11.86 -2.34
N LEU A 157 -4.39 -10.57 -2.14
CA LEU A 157 -5.44 -9.57 -1.92
C LEU A 157 -6.12 -9.12 -3.21
N GLY A 158 -5.48 -9.35 -4.35
CA GLY A 158 -5.99 -8.92 -5.63
C GLY A 158 -4.94 -9.06 -6.74
N GLN A 159 -5.26 -8.60 -7.91
CA GLN A 159 -4.41 -8.69 -9.09
C GLN A 159 -4.44 -7.38 -9.89
N THR A 160 -3.50 -7.21 -10.82
CA THR A 160 -3.52 -6.05 -11.72
C THR A 160 -4.04 -6.49 -13.07
N TRP A 161 -5.11 -5.87 -13.53
CA TRP A 161 -5.66 -6.03 -14.88
C TRP A 161 -4.94 -5.09 -15.84
N PHE A 162 -4.65 -5.60 -17.03
CA PHE A 162 -4.05 -4.83 -18.11
C PHE A 162 -5.06 -4.69 -19.24
N GLY A 163 -5.23 -3.46 -19.71
CA GLY A 163 -6.08 -3.14 -20.86
C GLY A 163 -5.28 -3.06 -22.16
N THR A 164 -5.96 -3.22 -23.29
CA THR A 164 -5.38 -3.00 -24.60
C THR A 164 -5.07 -1.52 -24.81
N THR A 165 -3.84 -1.20 -25.15
CA THR A 165 -3.44 0.17 -25.44
C THR A 165 -3.91 0.60 -26.83
N PRO A 166 -4.10 1.92 -27.10
CA PRO A 166 -4.44 2.40 -28.44
C PRO A 166 -3.42 1.96 -29.50
N GLU A 167 -2.12 1.96 -29.16
CA GLU A 167 -1.06 1.51 -30.06
C GLU A 167 -1.14 0.01 -30.38
N GLU A 168 -1.60 -0.79 -29.43
CA GLU A 168 -1.85 -2.22 -29.63
C GLU A 168 -3.06 -2.47 -30.51
N SER A 169 -4.12 -1.66 -30.38
CA SER A 169 -5.28 -1.66 -31.26
C SER A 169 -4.92 -1.27 -32.68
N ASP A 170 -4.07 -0.25 -32.86
CA ASP A 170 -3.56 0.18 -34.17
C ASP A 170 -2.70 -0.91 -34.83
N LEU A 171 -1.91 -1.64 -34.06
CA LEU A 171 -1.15 -2.78 -34.58
C LEU A 171 -2.06 -3.91 -35.08
N MET A 172 -3.14 -4.20 -34.35
CA MET A 172 -4.14 -5.20 -34.74
C MET A 172 -4.88 -4.80 -36.03
N SER A 173 -5.06 -3.51 -36.27
CA SER A 173 -5.72 -2.98 -37.49
C SER A 173 -4.78 -2.86 -38.68
N LEU A 174 -3.53 -3.35 -38.61
CA LEU A 174 -2.49 -3.24 -39.63
C LEU A 174 -2.07 -1.79 -39.98
N ALA A 175 -2.45 -0.82 -39.17
CA ALA A 175 -2.19 0.60 -39.45
C ALA A 175 -0.80 1.08 -38.98
N ALA A 176 -0.10 0.31 -38.12
CA ALA A 176 1.18 0.73 -37.54
C ALA A 176 2.27 -0.35 -37.65
N SER A 177 3.34 -0.06 -38.38
CA SER A 177 4.49 -0.95 -38.55
C SER A 177 5.57 -0.82 -37.47
N ASN A 178 5.51 0.21 -36.59
CA ASN A 178 6.58 0.58 -35.66
C ASN A 178 6.20 0.36 -34.18
N VAL A 179 5.20 -0.47 -33.92
CA VAL A 179 4.76 -0.84 -32.55
C VAL A 179 5.31 -2.20 -32.18
N LYS A 180 5.92 -2.32 -31.01
CA LYS A 180 6.37 -3.58 -30.43
C LYS A 180 5.69 -3.77 -29.08
N ILE A 181 4.97 -4.87 -28.90
CA ILE A 181 4.47 -5.31 -27.60
C ILE A 181 5.62 -5.99 -26.89
N THR A 182 6.02 -5.43 -25.74
CA THR A 182 7.19 -5.93 -24.99
C THR A 182 6.78 -6.81 -23.82
N ASP A 183 5.59 -6.55 -23.26
CA ASP A 183 5.02 -7.29 -22.14
C ASP A 183 3.51 -7.13 -22.16
N THR A 184 2.77 -7.92 -21.37
CA THR A 184 1.31 -7.84 -21.31
C THR A 184 0.87 -6.41 -20.95
N GLY A 185 0.09 -5.79 -21.83
CA GLY A 185 -0.43 -4.41 -21.66
C GLY A 185 0.62 -3.30 -21.76
N VAL A 186 1.81 -3.57 -22.32
CA VAL A 186 2.86 -2.56 -22.55
C VAL A 186 3.19 -2.45 -24.03
N ALA A 187 2.80 -1.37 -24.64
CA ALA A 187 3.15 -1.04 -26.03
C ALA A 187 4.33 -0.06 -26.08
N VAL A 188 5.29 -0.36 -26.95
CA VAL A 188 6.44 0.50 -27.24
C VAL A 188 6.38 0.93 -28.69
N THR A 189 6.23 2.23 -28.93
CA THR A 189 6.21 2.83 -30.26
C THR A 189 7.49 3.62 -30.47
N THR A 190 8.18 3.37 -31.57
CA THR A 190 9.36 4.12 -31.97
C THR A 190 9.06 4.93 -33.22
N MET A 191 9.23 6.23 -33.12
CA MET A 191 9.01 7.18 -34.22
C MET A 191 10.34 7.85 -34.57
N ALA A 192 10.75 7.77 -35.84
CA ALA A 192 11.85 8.56 -36.36
C ALA A 192 11.32 9.87 -36.92
N LYS A 193 11.92 11.00 -36.51
CA LYS A 193 11.70 12.32 -37.11
C LYS A 193 12.85 12.63 -38.04
N GLU A 194 12.55 13.12 -39.22
CA GLU A 194 13.54 13.42 -40.25
C GLU A 194 14.20 14.78 -40.02
N ASP A 195 13.46 15.77 -39.45
CA ASP A 195 13.99 17.10 -39.19
C ASP A 195 13.46 17.68 -37.86
N PRO A 196 14.29 17.98 -36.87
CA PRO A 196 15.70 17.48 -36.73
C PRO A 196 15.72 15.97 -36.56
N VAL A 197 16.76 15.32 -37.08
CA VAL A 197 16.92 13.87 -36.98
C VAL A 197 16.91 13.44 -35.52
N ASN A 198 15.82 12.78 -35.10
CA ASN A 198 15.62 12.30 -33.75
C ASN A 198 14.79 11.02 -33.74
N VAL A 199 15.01 10.20 -32.74
CA VAL A 199 14.19 9.00 -32.49
C VAL A 199 13.43 9.19 -31.19
N GLU A 200 12.12 9.27 -31.30
CA GLU A 200 11.22 9.37 -30.16
C GLU A 200 10.68 7.96 -29.83
N THR A 201 10.84 7.56 -28.57
CA THR A 201 10.27 6.31 -28.07
C THR A 201 9.17 6.61 -27.09
N LYS A 202 7.93 6.21 -27.43
CA LYS A 202 6.75 6.29 -26.58
C LYS A 202 6.51 4.91 -25.95
N VAL A 203 6.24 4.87 -24.64
CA VAL A 203 5.83 3.66 -23.93
C VAL A 203 4.47 3.94 -23.31
N THR A 204 3.49 3.11 -23.62
CA THR A 204 2.11 3.24 -23.13
C THR A 204 1.74 1.98 -22.36
N GLN A 205 1.04 2.16 -21.23
CA GLN A 205 0.48 1.07 -20.43
C GLN A 205 -0.88 1.48 -19.89
N ILE A 206 -1.85 0.57 -19.97
CA ILE A 206 -3.14 0.70 -19.32
C ILE A 206 -3.23 -0.43 -18.30
N CYS A 207 -3.33 -0.08 -17.03
CA CYS A 207 -3.48 -1.06 -15.96
C CYS A 207 -4.32 -0.48 -14.83
N LEU A 208 -5.07 -1.36 -14.15
CA LEU A 208 -5.83 -1.05 -12.96
C LEU A 208 -5.69 -2.22 -11.97
N PRO A 209 -5.24 -1.99 -10.73
CA PRO A 209 -5.32 -2.99 -9.69
C PRO A 209 -6.77 -3.36 -9.41
N ASP A 210 -7.02 -4.64 -9.22
CA ASP A 210 -8.27 -5.19 -8.70
C ASP A 210 -8.06 -5.54 -7.23
N PHE A 211 -9.03 -5.22 -6.38
CA PHE A 211 -8.93 -5.42 -4.94
C PHE A 211 -10.26 -5.99 -4.37
N PRO A 212 -10.59 -7.24 -4.74
CA PRO A 212 -11.86 -7.87 -4.34
C PRO A 212 -11.97 -8.15 -2.84
N THR A 213 -10.85 -8.12 -2.10
CA THR A 213 -10.80 -8.37 -0.65
C THR A 213 -10.71 -7.08 0.16
N ALA A 214 -11.23 -5.97 -0.37
CA ALA A 214 -11.20 -4.69 0.33
C ALA A 214 -11.96 -4.71 1.66
N ASP A 215 -12.99 -5.54 1.78
CA ASP A 215 -13.77 -5.81 3.00
C ASP A 215 -12.98 -6.57 4.09
N GLN A 216 -11.88 -7.24 3.74
CA GLN A 216 -11.04 -8.02 4.64
C GLN A 216 -9.83 -7.23 5.16
N VAL A 217 -9.82 -5.93 4.94
CA VAL A 217 -8.73 -5.03 5.35
C VAL A 217 -9.24 -4.02 6.35
N PHE A 218 -8.42 -3.71 7.34
CA PHE A 218 -8.70 -2.66 8.33
C PHE A 218 -7.59 -1.63 8.36
N ILE A 219 -7.95 -0.37 8.33
CA ILE A 219 -7.02 0.77 8.29
C ILE A 219 -7.19 1.60 9.55
N TYR A 220 -6.11 1.75 10.30
CA TYR A 220 -6.03 2.73 11.39
C TYR A 220 -5.23 3.96 10.99
N SER A 221 -5.80 5.14 11.28
CA SER A 221 -5.05 6.39 11.39
C SER A 221 -4.61 6.53 12.85
N VAL A 222 -3.31 6.33 13.11
CA VAL A 222 -2.81 6.18 14.50
C VAL A 222 -2.51 7.50 15.21
N ASP A 223 -2.56 8.61 14.50
CA ASP A 223 -2.34 9.98 15.02
C ASP A 223 -3.63 10.79 15.18
N GLN A 224 -4.79 10.16 14.91
CA GLN A 224 -6.12 10.76 15.01
C GLN A 224 -7.00 9.97 15.98
N VAL A 225 -7.83 10.68 16.73
CA VAL A 225 -8.81 10.14 17.68
C VAL A 225 -10.23 10.38 17.19
#